data_9982977122d8f4e49a519f53e43aa7fa
#
_entry.id   9982977122d8f4e49a519f53e43aa7fa
#
_cell.length_a   1.000
_cell.length_b   1.000
_cell.length_c   1.000
_cell.angle_alpha   90.00
_cell.angle_beta   90.00
_cell.angle_gamma   90.00
#
_symmetry.space_group_name_H-M   'P 1'
#
loop_
_entity.id
_entity.type
_entity.pdbx_description
1 polymer ?
#
loop_
_entity_poly.entity_id
_entity_poly.type
_entity_poly.pdbx_seq_one_letter_code
_entity_poly.pdbx_strand_id
1 'polypeptide(L)'
;NESTIYIGDTARGPYGPRKLAEVREFSLEILDFLVQRGCKAIVIACNTASSAMLRDAREKYSIPVIEVIQPAARRAVAATRNGKVGVIGTNATIDSKSYLDAFAAAPQLQITSKACPRFVEYVERGETSGPEITAIAREYLNPMIEAEIDTLVLGCTHYPLLTGVISYVMGESVTLVSSAEETAKDLYKVLIEHDLVRPVTNAAPKIGRAH
;
A
#
# COMPACT_ATOMS: atom_id res chain seq x y z
N ASN A 1 -3.76 6.86 -19.59
CA ASN A 1 -3.00 7.40 -20.75
C ASN A 1 -1.84 8.35 -20.36
N GLU A 2 -1.48 8.42 -19.07
CA GLU A 2 -0.38 9.25 -18.60
C GLU A 2 0.98 8.57 -18.84
N SER A 3 2.02 9.37 -19.12
CA SER A 3 3.39 8.88 -19.10
C SER A 3 3.84 8.69 -17.64
N THR A 4 4.59 7.64 -17.37
CA THR A 4 4.96 7.24 -16.01
C THR A 4 6.46 7.04 -15.88
N ILE A 5 7.05 7.53 -14.81
CA ILE A 5 8.40 7.16 -14.35
C ILE A 5 8.20 6.30 -13.09
N TYR A 6 8.71 5.07 -13.12
CA TYR A 6 8.73 4.17 -11.96
C TYR A 6 10.15 4.07 -11.40
N ILE A 7 10.27 4.21 -10.08
CA ILE A 7 11.53 3.97 -9.37
C ILE A 7 11.30 2.92 -8.30
N GLY A 8 12.07 1.84 -8.34
CA GLY A 8 12.15 0.84 -7.29
C GLY A 8 13.50 0.93 -6.60
N ASP A 9 13.52 1.16 -5.28
CA ASP A 9 14.74 1.24 -4.47
C ASP A 9 15.24 -0.16 -4.10
N THR A 10 15.72 -0.89 -5.09
CA THR A 10 16.18 -2.27 -4.93
C THR A 10 17.47 -2.37 -4.13
N ALA A 11 18.29 -1.31 -4.13
CA ALA A 11 19.57 -1.30 -3.42
C ALA A 11 19.40 -1.21 -1.90
N ARG A 12 18.34 -0.54 -1.42
CA ARG A 12 18.08 -0.31 0.01
C ARG A 12 16.87 -1.12 0.54
N GLY A 13 16.21 -1.87 -0.32
CA GLY A 13 15.14 -2.80 0.07
C GLY A 13 15.66 -3.96 0.96
N PRO A 14 14.76 -4.65 1.69
CA PRO A 14 13.36 -4.30 1.93
C PRO A 14 13.21 -3.20 2.98
N TYR A 15 12.16 -2.38 2.86
CA TYR A 15 11.89 -1.28 3.80
C TYR A 15 11.20 -1.72 5.10
N GLY A 16 10.50 -2.86 5.08
CA GLY A 16 9.67 -3.33 6.20
C GLY A 16 10.39 -3.48 7.55
N PRO A 17 11.64 -3.98 7.61
CA PRO A 17 12.41 -4.11 8.85
C PRO A 17 13.17 -2.83 9.24
N ARG A 18 13.20 -1.79 8.38
CA ARG A 18 13.96 -0.57 8.63
C ARG A 18 13.24 0.38 9.57
N LYS A 19 14.01 1.27 10.22
CA LYS A 19 13.45 2.38 11.00
C LYS A 19 12.74 3.35 10.07
N LEU A 20 11.60 3.89 10.49
CA LEU A 20 10.83 4.87 9.70
C LEU A 20 11.66 6.08 9.30
N ALA A 21 12.59 6.55 10.14
CA ALA A 21 13.48 7.66 9.82
C ALA A 21 14.37 7.38 8.61
N GLU A 22 14.95 6.17 8.50
CA GLU A 22 15.76 5.79 7.34
C GLU A 22 14.90 5.70 6.07
N VAL A 23 13.71 5.08 6.17
CA VAL A 23 12.78 4.98 5.05
C VAL A 23 12.34 6.36 4.58
N ARG A 24 12.13 7.29 5.51
CA ARG A 24 11.80 8.69 5.22
C ARG A 24 12.90 9.36 4.39
N GLU A 25 14.15 9.25 4.81
CA GLU A 25 15.29 9.84 4.10
C GLU A 25 15.42 9.29 2.68
N PHE A 26 15.41 7.96 2.53
CA PHE A 26 15.51 7.31 1.23
C PHE A 26 14.35 7.68 0.29
N SER A 27 13.14 7.75 0.84
CA SER A 27 11.97 8.10 0.05
C SER A 27 12.00 9.55 -0.40
N LEU A 28 12.40 10.49 0.47
CA LEU A 28 12.53 11.91 0.10
C LEU A 28 13.56 12.12 -1.02
N GLU A 29 14.69 11.41 -0.98
CA GLU A 29 15.70 11.43 -2.03
C GLU A 29 15.11 11.00 -3.41
N ILE A 30 14.32 9.93 -3.41
CA ILE A 30 13.64 9.45 -4.63
C ILE A 30 12.62 10.48 -5.13
N LEU A 31 11.85 11.09 -4.21
CA LEU A 31 10.88 12.10 -4.59
C LEU A 31 11.54 13.35 -5.15
N ASP A 32 12.66 13.81 -4.58
CA ASP A 32 13.45 14.93 -5.12
C ASP A 32 13.89 14.63 -6.57
N PHE A 33 14.36 13.42 -6.83
CA PHE A 33 14.72 13.00 -8.18
C PHE A 33 13.52 13.05 -9.15
N LEU A 34 12.34 12.56 -8.73
CA LEU A 34 11.13 12.58 -9.56
C LEU A 34 10.67 14.01 -9.86
N VAL A 35 10.71 14.90 -8.86
CA VAL A 35 10.38 16.33 -9.03
C VAL A 35 11.34 17.00 -10.01
N GLN A 36 12.64 16.77 -9.89
CA GLN A 36 13.66 17.28 -10.83
C GLN A 36 13.45 16.77 -12.27
N ARG A 37 12.81 15.62 -12.45
CA ARG A 37 12.43 15.08 -13.78
C ARG A 37 11.13 15.66 -14.32
N GLY A 38 10.51 16.61 -13.64
CA GLY A 38 9.31 17.30 -14.08
C GLY A 38 8.04 16.46 -13.92
N CYS A 39 8.00 15.53 -12.98
CA CYS A 39 6.77 14.82 -12.65
C CYS A 39 5.71 15.80 -12.14
N LYS A 40 4.51 15.73 -12.70
CA LYS A 40 3.37 16.60 -12.36
C LYS A 40 2.54 16.10 -11.16
N ALA A 41 2.72 14.82 -10.81
CA ALA A 41 2.16 14.18 -9.61
C ALA A 41 3.05 13.01 -9.21
N ILE A 42 3.04 12.64 -7.94
CA ILE A 42 3.81 11.52 -7.38
C ILE A 42 2.85 10.54 -6.72
N VAL A 43 3.12 9.24 -6.90
CA VAL A 43 2.46 8.16 -6.18
C VAL A 43 3.48 7.43 -5.32
N ILE A 44 3.26 7.42 -4.00
CA ILE A 44 4.03 6.62 -3.05
C ILE A 44 3.34 5.26 -2.96
N ALA A 45 3.78 4.30 -3.78
CA ALA A 45 3.14 2.99 -3.91
C ALA A 45 3.46 2.02 -2.76
N CYS A 46 4.43 2.33 -1.91
CA CYS A 46 4.85 1.51 -0.78
C CYS A 46 4.14 1.96 0.51
N ASN A 47 3.48 1.02 1.23
CA ASN A 47 2.83 1.32 2.50
C ASN A 47 3.82 1.79 3.57
N THR A 48 4.99 1.15 3.68
CA THR A 48 6.04 1.55 4.63
C THR A 48 6.54 2.96 4.34
N ALA A 49 6.79 3.31 3.08
CA ALA A 49 7.20 4.66 2.70
C ALA A 49 6.06 5.68 2.94
N SER A 50 4.82 5.34 2.61
CA SER A 50 3.66 6.19 2.90
C SER A 50 3.56 6.50 4.40
N SER A 51 3.72 5.49 5.24
CA SER A 51 3.72 5.64 6.70
C SER A 51 4.85 6.53 7.22
N ALA A 52 6.02 6.49 6.55
CA ALA A 52 7.22 7.18 7.01
C ALA A 52 7.26 8.67 6.62
N MET A 53 6.66 9.08 5.49
CA MET A 53 7.03 10.36 4.91
C MET A 53 5.91 11.15 4.22
N LEU A 54 4.66 10.67 4.23
CA LEU A 54 3.56 11.33 3.52
C LEU A 54 3.38 12.80 3.92
N ARG A 55 3.43 13.10 5.22
CA ARG A 55 3.29 14.46 5.73
C ARG A 55 4.39 15.36 5.20
N ASP A 56 5.65 14.92 5.33
CA ASP A 56 6.81 15.66 4.85
C ASP A 56 6.74 15.92 3.33
N ALA A 57 6.29 14.92 2.57
CA ALA A 57 6.15 15.06 1.12
C ALA A 57 5.12 16.13 0.76
N ARG A 58 3.96 16.13 1.43
CA ARG A 58 2.91 17.13 1.19
C ARG A 58 3.30 18.54 1.61
N GLU A 59 4.13 18.67 2.64
CA GLU A 59 4.66 19.96 3.08
C GLU A 59 5.78 20.47 2.15
N LYS A 60 6.61 19.56 1.61
CA LYS A 60 7.80 19.91 0.82
C LYS A 60 7.49 20.21 -0.65
N TYR A 61 6.54 19.47 -1.27
CA TYR A 61 6.30 19.54 -2.70
C TYR A 61 4.99 20.24 -3.03
N SER A 62 5.03 21.12 -4.03
CA SER A 62 3.86 21.84 -4.56
C SER A 62 2.98 20.99 -5.50
N ILE A 63 3.52 19.86 -6.00
CA ILE A 63 2.78 18.94 -6.85
C ILE A 63 1.98 17.95 -6.00
N PRO A 64 0.86 17.40 -6.50
CA PRO A 64 0.09 16.41 -5.78
C PRO A 64 0.90 15.17 -5.40
N VAL A 65 0.82 14.76 -4.13
CA VAL A 65 1.40 13.51 -3.62
C VAL A 65 0.27 12.60 -3.14
N ILE A 66 0.13 11.48 -3.81
CA ILE A 66 -0.87 10.44 -3.56
C ILE A 66 -0.15 9.26 -2.87
N GLU A 67 -0.84 8.61 -1.95
CA GLU A 67 -0.31 7.46 -1.21
C GLU A 67 -1.33 6.32 -1.17
N VAL A 68 -0.97 5.18 -0.61
CA VAL A 68 -1.74 3.94 -0.73
C VAL A 68 -2.58 3.56 0.50
N ILE A 69 -2.40 4.23 1.64
CA ILE A 69 -3.07 3.87 2.91
C ILE A 69 -4.51 4.38 2.95
N GLN A 70 -4.72 5.68 2.71
CA GLN A 70 -6.03 6.30 2.74
C GLN A 70 -7.01 5.69 1.71
N PRO A 71 -6.62 5.46 0.44
CA PRO A 71 -7.47 4.79 -0.52
C PRO A 71 -7.90 3.39 -0.06
N ALA A 72 -6.96 2.59 0.48
CA ALA A 72 -7.25 1.27 1.00
C ALA A 72 -8.20 1.31 2.22
N ALA A 73 -7.98 2.24 3.15
CA ALA A 73 -8.86 2.41 4.31
C ALA A 73 -10.28 2.78 3.88
N ARG A 74 -10.46 3.74 2.97
CA ARG A 74 -11.79 4.09 2.43
C ARG A 74 -12.47 2.90 1.76
N ARG A 75 -11.73 2.11 0.99
CA ARG A 75 -12.29 0.91 0.36
C ARG A 75 -12.72 -0.13 1.40
N ALA A 76 -11.94 -0.33 2.46
CA ALA A 76 -12.28 -1.25 3.54
C ALA A 76 -13.54 -0.80 4.30
N VAL A 77 -13.66 0.50 4.60
CA VAL A 77 -14.90 1.07 5.20
C VAL A 77 -16.12 0.79 4.33
N ALA A 78 -15.98 0.91 3.01
CA ALA A 78 -17.09 0.66 2.07
C ALA A 78 -17.37 -0.84 1.85
N ALA A 79 -16.41 -1.72 2.13
CA ALA A 79 -16.54 -3.16 1.89
C ALA A 79 -17.08 -3.95 3.09
N THR A 80 -16.75 -3.50 4.31
CA THR A 80 -17.15 -4.23 5.52
C THR A 80 -18.67 -4.22 5.72
N ARG A 81 -19.20 -5.36 6.14
CA ARG A 81 -20.62 -5.59 6.42
C ARG A 81 -20.88 -5.69 7.93
N ASN A 82 -19.89 -6.16 8.70
CA ASN A 82 -20.02 -6.38 10.15
C ASN A 82 -19.23 -5.35 10.99
N GLY A 83 -18.51 -4.42 10.34
CA GLY A 83 -17.70 -3.40 11.00
C GLY A 83 -16.37 -3.90 11.57
N LYS A 84 -15.99 -5.16 11.31
CA LYS A 84 -14.73 -5.74 11.79
C LYS A 84 -13.74 -5.85 10.62
N VAL A 85 -12.67 -5.09 10.68
CA VAL A 85 -11.68 -4.97 9.59
C VAL A 85 -10.31 -5.42 10.09
N GLY A 86 -9.66 -6.29 9.33
CA GLY A 86 -8.28 -6.69 9.53
C GLY A 86 -7.32 -5.82 8.70
N VAL A 87 -6.13 -5.58 9.23
CA VAL A 87 -5.02 -4.95 8.51
C VAL A 87 -3.77 -5.79 8.69
N ILE A 88 -3.20 -6.27 7.61
CA ILE A 88 -1.87 -6.90 7.64
C ILE A 88 -0.85 -6.00 6.94
N GLY A 89 0.37 -5.94 7.47
CA GLY A 89 1.43 -5.08 6.94
C GLY A 89 2.82 -5.53 7.38
N THR A 90 3.83 -4.76 7.01
CA THR A 90 5.17 -4.91 7.56
C THR A 90 5.22 -4.41 9.01
N ASN A 91 6.28 -4.74 9.76
CA ASN A 91 6.48 -4.21 11.11
C ASN A 91 6.37 -2.67 11.11
N ALA A 92 7.15 -2.00 10.27
CA ALA A 92 7.16 -0.54 10.20
C ALA A 92 5.78 0.06 9.86
N THR A 93 4.99 -0.56 8.97
CA THR A 93 3.63 -0.11 8.64
C THR A 93 2.68 -0.25 9.84
N ILE A 94 2.72 -1.36 10.54
CA ILE A 94 1.84 -1.62 11.70
C ILE A 94 2.24 -0.74 12.89
N ASP A 95 3.53 -0.66 13.20
CA ASP A 95 4.06 0.13 14.32
C ASP A 95 3.83 1.63 14.13
N SER A 96 3.78 2.13 12.89
CA SER A 96 3.47 3.52 12.57
C SER A 96 2.05 3.95 12.96
N LYS A 97 1.12 3.00 13.11
CA LYS A 97 -0.31 3.22 13.34
C LYS A 97 -1.04 3.99 12.22
N SER A 98 -0.40 4.22 11.07
CA SER A 98 -0.96 5.02 9.96
C SER A 98 -2.31 4.50 9.45
N TYR A 99 -2.54 3.18 9.51
CA TYR A 99 -3.86 2.63 9.19
C TYR A 99 -4.91 2.95 10.27
N LEU A 100 -4.54 2.92 11.56
CA LEU A 100 -5.45 3.31 12.64
C LEU A 100 -5.85 4.78 12.51
N ASP A 101 -4.90 5.65 12.18
CA ASP A 101 -5.16 7.06 11.90
C ASP A 101 -6.08 7.22 10.68
N ALA A 102 -5.87 6.43 9.63
CA ALA A 102 -6.74 6.45 8.45
C ALA A 102 -8.18 6.00 8.75
N PHE A 103 -8.38 5.09 9.70
CA PHE A 103 -9.70 4.66 10.16
C PHE A 103 -10.31 5.54 11.24
N ALA A 104 -9.60 6.56 11.76
CA ALA A 104 -10.12 7.44 12.81
C ALA A 104 -11.43 8.17 12.42
N ALA A 105 -11.68 8.38 11.11
CA ALA A 105 -12.92 8.94 10.60
C ALA A 105 -14.12 7.95 10.65
N ALA A 106 -13.90 6.68 10.99
CA ALA A 106 -14.91 5.62 11.10
C ALA A 106 -14.82 4.91 12.47
N PRO A 107 -15.07 5.62 13.58
CA PRO A 107 -14.82 5.12 14.95
C PRO A 107 -15.71 3.93 15.35
N GLN A 108 -16.75 3.63 14.58
CA GLN A 108 -17.61 2.46 14.78
C GLN A 108 -16.94 1.14 14.36
N LEU A 109 -15.82 1.19 13.61
CA LEU A 109 -15.14 -0.01 13.16
C LEU A 109 -14.23 -0.58 14.24
N GLN A 110 -14.17 -1.90 14.28
CA GLN A 110 -13.19 -2.65 15.08
C GLN A 110 -12.03 -3.06 14.19
N ILE A 111 -10.84 -2.52 14.48
CA ILE A 111 -9.65 -2.75 13.65
C ILE A 111 -8.71 -3.73 14.35
N THR A 112 -8.43 -4.85 13.70
CA THR A 112 -7.42 -5.82 14.13
C THR A 112 -6.21 -5.74 13.23
N SER A 113 -5.03 -5.42 13.78
CA SER A 113 -3.80 -5.24 12.99
C SER A 113 -2.75 -6.30 13.33
N LYS A 114 -2.03 -6.80 12.32
CA LYS A 114 -0.96 -7.79 12.49
C LYS A 114 0.21 -7.54 11.54
N ALA A 115 1.42 -7.52 12.08
CA ALA A 115 2.62 -7.53 11.26
C ALA A 115 2.91 -8.94 10.72
N CYS A 116 3.19 -9.04 9.42
CA CYS A 116 3.42 -10.29 8.70
C CYS A 116 4.74 -10.24 7.89
N PRO A 117 5.91 -9.98 8.53
CA PRO A 117 7.16 -9.69 7.81
C PRO A 117 7.62 -10.83 6.90
N ARG A 118 7.45 -12.09 7.29
CA ARG A 118 7.88 -13.26 6.49
C ARG A 118 7.16 -13.35 5.14
N PHE A 119 5.98 -12.75 4.97
CA PHE A 119 5.30 -12.72 3.67
C PHE A 119 6.14 -12.02 2.58
N VAL A 120 6.87 -10.95 2.94
CA VAL A 120 7.79 -10.28 2.00
C VAL A 120 8.91 -11.22 1.57
N GLU A 121 9.53 -11.94 2.52
CA GLU A 121 10.63 -12.87 2.25
C GLU A 121 10.21 -13.99 1.30
N TYR A 122 9.02 -14.56 1.48
CA TYR A 122 8.49 -15.61 0.61
C TYR A 122 8.16 -15.09 -0.79
N VAL A 123 7.56 -13.91 -0.90
CA VAL A 123 7.29 -13.29 -2.19
C VAL A 123 8.58 -12.99 -2.95
N GLU A 124 9.60 -12.45 -2.28
CA GLU A 124 10.91 -12.16 -2.89
C GLU A 124 11.64 -13.42 -3.38
N ARG A 125 11.40 -14.58 -2.76
CA ARG A 125 11.90 -15.87 -3.23
C ARG A 125 11.03 -16.51 -4.32
N GLY A 126 9.88 -15.91 -4.65
CA GLY A 126 8.91 -16.48 -5.59
C GLY A 126 8.05 -17.63 -5.02
N GLU A 127 8.10 -17.84 -3.71
CA GLU A 127 7.40 -18.91 -3.00
C GLU A 127 6.00 -18.45 -2.56
N THR A 128 5.09 -18.28 -3.52
CA THR A 128 3.75 -17.72 -3.28
C THR A 128 2.67 -18.78 -3.02
N SER A 129 3.03 -20.06 -2.98
CA SER A 129 2.13 -21.19 -2.73
C SER A 129 2.86 -22.34 -2.04
N GLY A 130 2.11 -23.32 -1.54
CA GLY A 130 2.68 -24.52 -0.91
C GLY A 130 2.43 -24.60 0.60
N PRO A 131 2.82 -25.74 1.23
CA PRO A 131 2.45 -26.01 2.61
C PRO A 131 3.13 -25.04 3.61
N GLU A 132 4.34 -24.62 3.36
CA GLU A 132 5.10 -23.79 4.27
C GLU A 132 4.52 -22.37 4.38
N ILE A 133 4.32 -21.69 3.25
CA ILE A 133 3.68 -20.35 3.26
C ILE A 133 2.24 -20.41 3.77
N THR A 134 1.53 -21.53 3.54
CA THR A 134 0.18 -21.73 4.08
C THR A 134 0.20 -21.87 5.61
N ALA A 135 1.18 -22.57 6.18
CA ALA A 135 1.33 -22.66 7.64
C ALA A 135 1.63 -21.30 8.27
N ILE A 136 2.52 -20.52 7.66
CA ILE A 136 2.81 -19.14 8.09
C ILE A 136 1.57 -18.24 7.98
N ALA A 137 0.81 -18.36 6.90
CA ALA A 137 -0.41 -17.59 6.73
C ALA A 137 -1.43 -17.93 7.82
N ARG A 138 -1.58 -19.20 8.19
CA ARG A 138 -2.46 -19.60 9.33
C ARG A 138 -2.01 -18.97 10.65
N GLU A 139 -0.72 -19.02 10.95
CA GLU A 139 -0.15 -18.39 12.16
C GLU A 139 -0.44 -16.88 12.20
N TYR A 140 -0.18 -16.17 11.10
CA TYR A 140 -0.36 -14.72 11.03
C TYR A 140 -1.83 -14.28 11.03
N LEU A 141 -2.70 -15.06 10.36
CA LEU A 141 -4.09 -14.68 10.16
C LEU A 141 -5.03 -15.21 11.26
N ASN A 142 -4.55 -16.06 12.18
CA ASN A 142 -5.36 -16.56 13.30
C ASN A 142 -6.05 -15.43 14.11
N PRO A 143 -5.35 -14.33 14.48
CA PRO A 143 -6.00 -13.22 15.18
C PRO A 143 -7.12 -12.55 14.37
N MET A 144 -7.04 -12.59 13.03
CA MET A 144 -8.08 -12.07 12.14
C MET A 144 -9.32 -12.96 12.13
N ILE A 145 -9.09 -14.29 12.15
CA ILE A 145 -10.16 -15.29 12.23
C ILE A 145 -10.87 -15.18 13.58
N GLU A 146 -10.12 -15.11 14.69
CA GLU A 146 -10.66 -14.95 16.04
C GLU A 146 -11.46 -13.65 16.21
N ALA A 147 -11.03 -12.58 15.54
CA ALA A 147 -11.75 -11.31 15.51
C ALA A 147 -13.00 -11.34 14.61
N GLU A 148 -13.20 -12.41 13.84
CA GLU A 148 -14.33 -12.58 12.90
C GLU A 148 -14.43 -11.42 11.88
N ILE A 149 -13.29 -10.95 11.35
CA ILE A 149 -13.28 -9.90 10.34
C ILE A 149 -13.98 -10.38 9.07
N ASP A 150 -14.64 -9.47 8.36
CA ASP A 150 -15.21 -9.72 7.02
C ASP A 150 -14.46 -8.98 5.89
N THR A 151 -13.49 -8.16 6.27
CA THR A 151 -12.69 -7.38 5.33
C THR A 151 -11.23 -7.34 5.80
N LEU A 152 -10.29 -7.66 4.91
CA LEU A 152 -8.86 -7.67 5.20
C LEU A 152 -8.11 -6.76 4.24
N VAL A 153 -7.42 -5.76 4.79
CA VAL A 153 -6.54 -4.86 4.04
C VAL A 153 -5.15 -5.47 3.89
N LEU A 154 -4.70 -5.58 2.65
CA LEU A 154 -3.36 -6.02 2.28
C LEU A 154 -2.42 -4.80 2.28
N GLY A 155 -1.91 -4.42 3.46
CA GLY A 155 -1.11 -3.23 3.72
C GLY A 155 0.37 -3.36 3.33
N CYS A 156 0.66 -4.10 2.27
CA CYS A 156 1.98 -4.21 1.66
C CYS A 156 1.83 -4.56 0.18
N THR A 157 2.70 -4.01 -0.67
CA THR A 157 2.71 -4.25 -2.13
C THR A 157 3.02 -5.70 -2.52
N HIS A 158 3.66 -6.47 -1.63
CA HIS A 158 3.95 -7.88 -1.83
C HIS A 158 2.73 -8.79 -1.60
N TYR A 159 1.85 -8.43 -0.69
CA TYR A 159 0.78 -9.32 -0.22
C TYR A 159 -0.29 -9.67 -1.27
N PRO A 160 -0.61 -8.83 -2.27
CA PRO A 160 -1.46 -9.23 -3.38
C PRO A 160 -0.96 -10.46 -4.15
N LEU A 161 0.36 -10.73 -4.14
CA LEU A 161 0.95 -11.94 -4.74
C LEU A 161 0.66 -13.22 -3.92
N LEU A 162 0.23 -13.07 -2.66
CA LEU A 162 -0.20 -14.16 -1.77
C LEU A 162 -1.72 -14.28 -1.66
N THR A 163 -2.49 -13.58 -2.50
CA THR A 163 -3.97 -13.56 -2.45
C THR A 163 -4.56 -14.97 -2.39
N GLY A 164 -4.05 -15.92 -3.17
CA GLY A 164 -4.52 -17.31 -3.16
C GLY A 164 -4.36 -17.98 -1.79
N VAL A 165 -3.20 -17.85 -1.15
CA VAL A 165 -2.94 -18.43 0.19
C VAL A 165 -3.75 -17.70 1.26
N ILE A 166 -3.82 -16.37 1.20
CA ILE A 166 -4.58 -15.56 2.16
C ILE A 166 -6.07 -15.90 2.08
N SER A 167 -6.65 -15.95 0.86
CA SER A 167 -8.06 -16.32 0.67
C SER A 167 -8.34 -17.74 1.13
N TYR A 168 -7.43 -18.67 0.86
CA TYR A 168 -7.58 -20.06 1.34
C TYR A 168 -7.65 -20.17 2.87
N VAL A 169 -6.85 -19.36 3.57
CA VAL A 169 -6.82 -19.35 5.05
C VAL A 169 -7.99 -18.59 5.66
N MET A 170 -8.35 -17.44 5.08
CA MET A 170 -9.43 -16.58 5.60
C MET A 170 -10.83 -17.05 5.23
N GLY A 171 -10.96 -17.82 4.14
CA GLY A 171 -12.24 -18.24 3.59
C GLY A 171 -12.88 -17.21 2.67
N GLU A 172 -13.87 -17.66 1.88
CA GLU A 172 -14.53 -16.88 0.83
C GLU A 172 -15.40 -15.71 1.35
N SER A 173 -15.76 -15.74 2.63
CA SER A 173 -16.58 -14.68 3.26
C SER A 173 -15.81 -13.41 3.55
N VAL A 174 -14.45 -13.44 3.50
CA VAL A 174 -13.59 -12.28 3.79
C VAL A 174 -13.22 -11.57 2.50
N THR A 175 -13.56 -10.29 2.42
CA THR A 175 -13.18 -9.43 1.29
C THR A 175 -11.74 -8.96 1.43
N LEU A 176 -10.88 -9.28 0.46
CA LEU A 176 -9.51 -8.76 0.42
C LEU A 176 -9.49 -7.40 -0.27
N VAL A 177 -8.84 -6.42 0.36
CA VAL A 177 -8.71 -5.05 -0.15
C VAL A 177 -7.24 -4.78 -0.48
N SER A 178 -6.96 -4.58 -1.77
CA SER A 178 -5.68 -4.08 -2.26
C SER A 178 -5.75 -2.58 -2.50
N SER A 179 -4.68 -1.85 -2.16
CA SER A 179 -4.60 -0.40 -2.35
C SER A 179 -4.44 0.03 -3.82
N ALA A 180 -3.98 -0.85 -4.70
CA ALA A 180 -3.53 -0.47 -6.04
C ALA A 180 -4.64 0.16 -6.90
N GLU A 181 -5.80 -0.49 -6.99
CA GLU A 181 -6.92 0.00 -7.81
C GLU A 181 -7.48 1.31 -7.27
N GLU A 182 -7.69 1.39 -5.97
CA GLU A 182 -8.24 2.60 -5.34
C GLU A 182 -7.28 3.78 -5.43
N THR A 183 -5.97 3.54 -5.30
CA THR A 183 -4.95 4.57 -5.51
C THR A 183 -4.93 5.07 -6.96
N ALA A 184 -5.12 4.20 -7.93
CA ALA A 184 -5.22 4.60 -9.34
C ALA A 184 -6.45 5.49 -9.61
N LYS A 185 -7.59 5.19 -8.97
CA LYS A 185 -8.80 6.05 -9.04
C LYS A 185 -8.56 7.41 -8.40
N ASP A 186 -7.92 7.44 -7.23
CA ASP A 186 -7.56 8.69 -6.55
C ASP A 186 -6.61 9.54 -7.38
N LEU A 187 -5.57 8.93 -7.97
CA LEU A 187 -4.66 9.63 -8.86
C LEU A 187 -5.41 10.27 -10.03
N TYR A 188 -6.32 9.53 -10.66
CA TYR A 188 -7.09 10.07 -11.78
C TYR A 188 -7.98 11.26 -11.37
N LYS A 189 -8.64 11.16 -10.21
CA LYS A 189 -9.43 12.26 -9.63
C LYS A 189 -8.56 13.50 -9.39
N VAL A 190 -7.41 13.33 -8.74
CA VAL A 190 -6.46 14.43 -8.47
C VAL A 190 -5.96 15.08 -9.76
N LEU A 191 -5.65 14.28 -10.79
CA LEU A 191 -5.24 14.84 -12.09
C LEU A 191 -6.33 15.70 -12.73
N ILE A 192 -7.61 15.32 -12.60
CA ILE A 192 -8.74 16.13 -13.09
C ILE A 192 -8.87 17.41 -12.27
N GLU A 193 -8.88 17.32 -10.95
CA GLU A 193 -9.08 18.45 -10.03
C GLU A 193 -8.00 19.54 -10.18
N HIS A 194 -6.78 19.15 -10.57
CA HIS A 194 -5.65 20.04 -10.78
C HIS A 194 -5.39 20.41 -12.25
N ASP A 195 -6.27 20.02 -13.17
CA ASP A 195 -6.10 20.23 -14.62
C ASP A 195 -4.77 19.67 -15.16
N LEU A 196 -4.37 18.51 -14.64
CA LEU A 196 -3.11 17.82 -14.97
C LEU A 196 -3.29 16.64 -15.91
N VAL A 197 -4.51 16.35 -16.37
CA VAL A 197 -4.77 15.24 -17.30
C VAL A 197 -4.04 15.49 -18.62
N ARG A 198 -3.33 14.48 -19.11
CA ARG A 198 -2.66 14.57 -20.41
C ARG A 198 -3.67 14.78 -21.52
N PRO A 199 -3.49 15.78 -22.39
CA PRO A 199 -4.34 15.96 -23.56
C PRO A 199 -4.38 14.69 -24.44
N VAL A 200 -5.52 14.41 -25.02
CA VAL A 200 -5.67 13.30 -25.97
C VAL A 200 -4.76 13.56 -27.17
N THR A 201 -3.78 12.71 -27.39
CA THR A 201 -2.85 12.76 -28.52
C THR A 201 -2.70 11.38 -29.13
N ASN A 202 -2.26 11.32 -30.39
CA ASN A 202 -1.97 10.05 -31.06
C ASN A 202 -0.67 9.39 -30.56
N ALA A 203 0.12 10.08 -29.73
CA ALA A 203 1.35 9.55 -29.16
C ALA A 203 1.06 8.63 -27.97
N ALA A 204 1.58 7.42 -27.97
CA ALA A 204 1.48 6.50 -26.85
C ALA A 204 2.14 7.08 -25.58
N PRO A 205 1.61 6.78 -24.38
CA PRO A 205 2.28 7.14 -23.12
C PRO A 205 3.63 6.44 -23.01
N LYS A 206 4.62 7.13 -22.43
CA LYS A 206 5.95 6.56 -22.19
C LYS A 206 6.00 5.99 -20.79
N ILE A 207 6.66 4.84 -20.61
CA ILE A 207 6.94 4.24 -19.31
C ILE A 207 8.45 4.16 -19.14
N GLY A 208 9.00 4.96 -18.24
CA GLY A 208 10.39 4.92 -17.80
C GLY A 208 10.53 4.12 -16.52
N ARG A 209 11.61 3.34 -16.38
CA ARG A 209 11.96 2.58 -15.17
C ARG A 209 13.39 2.91 -14.75
N ALA A 210 13.60 3.00 -13.42
CA ALA A 210 14.92 3.07 -12.79
C ALA A 210 14.93 2.19 -11.53
N HIS A 211 16.08 1.59 -11.23
CA HIS A 211 16.29 0.70 -10.10
C HIS A 211 17.46 1.21 -9.26
#